data_e0d7d4e3c05f9dd55b0e65cc179cca60
#
_entry.id   e0d7d4e3c05f9dd55b0e65cc179cca60
#
_cell.length_a   1.000
_cell.length_b   1.000
_cell.length_c   1.000
_cell.angle_alpha   90.00
_cell.angle_beta   90.00
_cell.angle_gamma   90.00
#
_symmetry.space_group_name_H-M   'P 1'
#
loop_
_entity.id
_entity.type
_entity.pdbx_description
1 polymer ?
#
loop_
_entity_poly.entity_id
_entity_poly.type
_entity_poly.pdbx_seq_one_letter_code
_entity_poly.pdbx_strand_id
1 'polypeptide(L)'
;MSLVPYVIEQTARGERSYDIFSRLLNDRIIVLSEDVNASSASVVVAQLLFLEADDPDKDIQLYINSPGGSVTAGLAIYDTMQYIKCDVSTVCIGMAASMGAFLLAGGKKGKRFALPNAEIMIHQPSGGAQGQATEIQIAAEHILRTKQKLNEILAVNTGKDIETVKADTERDNFMSAEEAKAYGLIDEVIANH
;
A
#
# COMPACT_ATOMS: atom_id res chain seq x y z
N MET A 1 -15.32 -15.91 7.33
CA MET A 1 -15.68 -14.49 7.27
C MET A 1 -15.81 -13.99 8.70
N SER A 2 -14.92 -13.09 9.15
CA SER A 2 -15.03 -12.51 10.48
C SER A 2 -16.27 -11.61 10.54
N LEU A 3 -17.00 -11.64 11.66
CA LEU A 3 -18.10 -10.70 11.88
C LEU A 3 -17.53 -9.28 11.98
N VAL A 4 -17.98 -8.38 11.12
CA VAL A 4 -17.65 -6.96 11.20
C VAL A 4 -18.55 -6.33 12.27
N PRO A 5 -17.99 -5.77 13.35
CA PRO A 5 -18.79 -5.16 14.41
C PRO A 5 -19.43 -3.86 13.95
N TYR A 6 -20.61 -3.59 14.50
CA TYR A 6 -21.31 -2.31 14.32
C TYR A 6 -21.11 -1.43 15.55
N VAL A 7 -20.96 -0.13 15.32
CA VAL A 7 -20.91 0.90 16.37
C VAL A 7 -22.09 1.86 16.21
N ILE A 8 -22.62 2.33 17.34
CA ILE A 8 -23.71 3.29 17.37
C ILE A 8 -23.16 4.62 17.89
N GLU A 9 -23.27 5.66 17.09
CA GLU A 9 -22.97 7.04 17.50
C GLU A 9 -24.26 7.80 17.81
N GLN A 10 -24.27 8.48 18.95
CA GLN A 10 -25.31 9.44 19.28
C GLN A 10 -24.94 10.82 18.74
N THR A 11 -25.75 11.34 17.85
CA THR A 11 -25.60 12.68 17.28
C THR A 11 -26.76 13.58 17.72
N ALA A 12 -26.62 14.88 17.53
CA ALA A 12 -27.72 15.83 17.79
C ALA A 12 -29.00 15.55 16.96
N ARG A 13 -28.88 14.73 15.89
CA ARG A 13 -29.98 14.34 14.99
C ARG A 13 -30.51 12.91 15.23
N GLY A 14 -30.07 12.24 16.32
CA GLY A 14 -30.42 10.87 16.64
C GLY A 14 -29.25 9.88 16.56
N GLU A 15 -29.55 8.60 16.68
CA GLU A 15 -28.57 7.52 16.61
C GLU A 15 -28.25 7.17 15.15
N ARG A 16 -26.96 6.94 14.88
CA ARG A 16 -26.47 6.40 13.61
C ARG A 16 -25.66 5.14 13.85
N SER A 17 -25.96 4.10 13.10
CA SER A 17 -25.23 2.83 13.13
C SER A 17 -24.28 2.76 11.93
N TYR A 18 -23.02 2.40 12.19
CA TYR A 18 -21.99 2.16 11.19
C TYR A 18 -21.34 0.80 11.44
N ASP A 19 -20.93 0.10 10.39
CA ASP A 19 -19.88 -0.89 10.57
C ASP A 19 -18.55 -0.19 10.93
N ILE A 20 -17.62 -0.92 11.54
CA ILE A 20 -16.39 -0.32 12.07
C ILE A 20 -15.53 0.33 10.97
N PHE A 21 -15.49 -0.24 9.76
CA PHE A 21 -14.69 0.31 8.67
C PHE A 21 -15.32 1.60 8.11
N SER A 22 -16.65 1.62 7.96
CA SER A 22 -17.38 2.83 7.59
C SER A 22 -17.22 3.93 8.63
N ARG A 23 -17.14 3.57 9.93
CA ARG A 23 -16.87 4.54 10.99
C ARG A 23 -15.48 5.12 10.90
N LEU A 24 -14.46 4.29 10.69
CA LEU A 24 -13.08 4.74 10.49
C LEU A 24 -12.92 5.61 9.24
N LEU A 25 -13.64 5.30 8.16
CA LEU A 25 -13.64 6.09 6.94
C LEU A 25 -14.10 7.54 7.18
N ASN A 26 -15.04 7.78 8.10
CA ASN A 26 -15.45 9.14 8.49
C ASN A 26 -14.28 9.94 9.11
N ASP A 27 -13.30 9.25 9.74
CA ASP A 27 -12.08 9.86 10.25
C ASP A 27 -10.93 9.82 9.21
N ARG A 28 -11.27 9.56 7.95
CA ARG A 28 -10.36 9.48 6.79
C ARG A 28 -9.32 8.35 6.89
N ILE A 29 -9.68 7.28 7.57
CA ILE A 29 -8.84 6.10 7.77
C ILE A 29 -9.33 4.97 6.85
N ILE A 30 -8.42 4.49 6.01
CA ILE A 30 -8.60 3.32 5.14
C ILE A 30 -7.73 2.19 5.70
N VAL A 31 -8.26 0.96 5.76
CA VAL A 31 -7.53 -0.21 6.24
C VAL A 31 -7.41 -1.24 5.12
N LEU A 32 -6.18 -1.52 4.70
CA LEU A 32 -5.83 -2.60 3.78
C LEU A 32 -5.18 -3.74 4.58
N SER A 33 -5.99 -4.71 5.04
CA SER A 33 -5.56 -5.82 5.90
C SER A 33 -5.77 -7.20 5.25
N GLU A 34 -5.57 -7.28 3.95
CA GLU A 34 -5.72 -8.50 3.16
C GLU A 34 -4.76 -8.48 1.95
N ASP A 35 -4.81 -9.53 1.14
CA ASP A 35 -4.09 -9.59 -0.13
C ASP A 35 -4.52 -8.46 -1.07
N VAL A 36 -3.55 -7.89 -1.78
CA VAL A 36 -3.81 -6.92 -2.85
C VAL A 36 -4.35 -7.67 -4.07
N ASN A 37 -5.63 -7.51 -4.35
CA ASN A 37 -6.34 -8.13 -5.46
C ASN A 37 -7.32 -7.13 -6.10
N ALA A 38 -8.01 -7.54 -7.16
CA ALA A 38 -8.93 -6.66 -7.88
C ALA A 38 -10.06 -6.12 -6.98
N SER A 39 -10.55 -6.93 -6.02
CA SER A 39 -11.63 -6.54 -5.12
C SER A 39 -11.13 -5.53 -4.07
N SER A 40 -10.06 -5.87 -3.35
CA SER A 40 -9.48 -4.97 -2.34
C SER A 40 -9.03 -3.64 -2.95
N ALA A 41 -8.41 -3.68 -4.16
CA ALA A 41 -8.01 -2.47 -4.86
C ALA A 41 -9.19 -1.59 -5.24
N SER A 42 -10.29 -2.17 -5.75
CA SER A 42 -11.48 -1.41 -6.09
C SER A 42 -12.09 -0.71 -4.89
N VAL A 43 -12.10 -1.35 -3.72
CA VAL A 43 -12.60 -0.74 -2.47
C VAL A 43 -11.70 0.40 -2.03
N VAL A 44 -10.38 0.20 -1.98
CA VAL A 44 -9.43 1.24 -1.57
C VAL A 44 -9.49 2.44 -2.53
N VAL A 45 -9.50 2.21 -3.85
CA VAL A 45 -9.62 3.27 -4.86
C VAL A 45 -10.93 4.06 -4.67
N ALA A 46 -12.06 3.38 -4.48
CA ALA A 46 -13.33 4.05 -4.25
C ALA A 46 -13.31 4.92 -2.97
N GLN A 47 -12.69 4.42 -1.89
CA GLN A 47 -12.53 5.17 -0.64
C GLN A 47 -11.63 6.39 -0.80
N LEU A 48 -10.51 6.27 -1.53
CA LEU A 48 -9.63 7.41 -1.83
C LEU A 48 -10.36 8.51 -2.61
N LEU A 49 -11.07 8.15 -3.67
CA LEU A 49 -11.85 9.09 -4.47
C LEU A 49 -13.01 9.73 -3.68
N PHE A 50 -13.68 8.94 -2.84
CA PHE A 50 -14.74 9.45 -1.95
C PHE A 50 -14.19 10.49 -0.98
N LEU A 51 -13.06 10.20 -0.33
CA LEU A 51 -12.46 11.11 0.64
C LEU A 51 -11.90 12.38 -0.01
N GLU A 52 -11.35 12.28 -1.23
CA GLU A 52 -10.96 13.48 -1.98
C GLU A 52 -12.17 14.37 -2.31
N ALA A 53 -13.29 13.77 -2.73
CA ALA A 53 -14.50 14.52 -3.04
C ALA A 53 -15.13 15.17 -1.80
N ASP A 54 -14.96 14.56 -0.61
CA ASP A 54 -15.45 15.10 0.66
C ASP A 54 -14.63 16.31 1.13
N ASP A 55 -13.31 16.20 1.17
CA ASP A 55 -12.40 17.29 1.56
C ASP A 55 -11.01 17.06 0.92
N PRO A 56 -10.66 17.78 -0.16
CA PRO A 56 -9.40 17.58 -0.87
C PRO A 56 -8.16 18.12 -0.12
N ASP A 57 -8.35 18.93 0.91
CA ASP A 57 -7.26 19.60 1.65
C ASP A 57 -6.82 18.83 2.90
N LYS A 58 -7.56 17.77 3.27
CA LYS A 58 -7.23 16.92 4.42
C LYS A 58 -6.54 15.64 4.01
N ASP A 59 -5.56 15.24 4.82
CA ASP A 59 -4.84 13.98 4.64
C ASP A 59 -5.76 12.76 4.73
N ILE A 60 -5.38 11.70 4.03
CA ILE A 60 -5.97 10.37 4.13
C ILE A 60 -4.95 9.46 4.80
N GLN A 61 -5.36 8.63 5.74
CA GLN A 61 -4.51 7.65 6.40
C GLN A 61 -4.79 6.24 5.85
N LEU A 62 -3.78 5.62 5.23
CA LEU A 62 -3.86 4.25 4.73
C LEU A 62 -3.05 3.33 5.64
N TYR A 63 -3.75 2.54 6.46
CA TYR A 63 -3.16 1.50 7.30
C TYR A 63 -2.99 0.21 6.51
N ILE A 64 -1.78 -0.35 6.54
CA ILE A 64 -1.38 -1.50 5.72
C ILE A 64 -0.95 -2.65 6.63
N ASN A 65 -1.62 -3.80 6.48
CA ASN A 65 -1.23 -5.10 7.01
C ASN A 65 -1.49 -6.15 5.91
N SER A 66 -0.59 -6.21 4.94
CA SER A 66 -0.81 -6.98 3.71
C SER A 66 0.45 -7.74 3.28
N PRO A 67 0.33 -9.00 2.87
CA PRO A 67 1.43 -9.77 2.27
C PRO A 67 1.73 -9.33 0.84
N GLY A 68 0.98 -8.37 0.28
CA GLY A 68 1.06 -7.98 -1.12
C GLY A 68 0.06 -8.71 -2.00
N GLY A 69 0.42 -8.96 -3.26
CA GLY A 69 -0.46 -9.64 -4.22
C GLY A 69 -0.32 -9.11 -5.64
N SER A 70 -1.45 -8.91 -6.32
CA SER A 70 -1.49 -8.52 -7.74
C SER A 70 -0.82 -7.15 -7.98
N VAL A 71 0.20 -7.14 -8.83
CA VAL A 71 0.90 -5.92 -9.23
C VAL A 71 -0.05 -4.91 -9.89
N THR A 72 -0.92 -5.38 -10.80
CA THR A 72 -1.86 -4.50 -11.50
C THR A 72 -2.85 -3.85 -10.53
N ALA A 73 -3.37 -4.63 -9.57
CA ALA A 73 -4.26 -4.12 -8.53
C ALA A 73 -3.55 -3.12 -7.61
N GLY A 74 -2.30 -3.41 -7.22
CA GLY A 74 -1.49 -2.51 -6.42
C GLY A 74 -1.15 -1.20 -7.13
N LEU A 75 -0.82 -1.26 -8.42
CA LEU A 75 -0.58 -0.06 -9.23
C LEU A 75 -1.85 0.80 -9.37
N ALA A 76 -3.04 0.20 -9.42
CA ALA A 76 -4.29 0.98 -9.42
C ALA A 76 -4.46 1.79 -8.13
N ILE A 77 -4.13 1.20 -6.97
CA ILE A 77 -4.13 1.94 -5.70
C ILE A 77 -3.05 3.03 -5.72
N TYR A 78 -1.81 2.65 -6.06
CA TYR A 78 -0.67 3.58 -6.08
C TYR A 78 -0.93 4.79 -6.97
N ASP A 79 -1.33 4.56 -8.22
CA ASP A 79 -1.61 5.64 -9.17
C ASP A 79 -2.74 6.55 -8.68
N THR A 80 -3.77 5.99 -8.00
CA THR A 80 -4.84 6.79 -7.39
C THR A 80 -4.31 7.62 -6.22
N MET A 81 -3.45 7.06 -5.35
CA MET A 81 -2.80 7.82 -4.27
C MET A 81 -2.00 9.02 -4.80
N GLN A 82 -1.34 8.85 -5.98
CA GLN A 82 -0.58 9.95 -6.60
C GLN A 82 -1.47 10.93 -7.38
N TYR A 83 -2.64 10.49 -7.86
CA TYR A 83 -3.54 11.28 -8.68
C TYR A 83 -4.40 12.27 -7.88
N ILE A 84 -4.88 11.85 -6.71
CA ILE A 84 -5.74 12.68 -5.85
C ILE A 84 -4.96 13.85 -5.24
N LYS A 85 -5.68 14.91 -4.86
CA LYS A 85 -5.08 16.12 -4.25
C LYS A 85 -4.68 15.92 -2.80
N CYS A 86 -5.41 15.06 -2.07
CA CYS A 86 -5.10 14.75 -0.67
C CYS A 86 -3.72 14.12 -0.56
N ASP A 87 -2.93 14.53 0.44
CA ASP A 87 -1.76 13.74 0.85
C ASP A 87 -2.23 12.41 1.45
N VAL A 88 -1.64 11.31 1.00
CA VAL A 88 -1.90 9.99 1.58
C VAL A 88 -0.76 9.63 2.52
N SER A 89 -1.06 9.61 3.80
CA SER A 89 -0.18 9.07 4.85
C SER A 89 -0.32 7.55 4.88
N THR A 90 0.79 6.83 4.97
CA THR A 90 0.80 5.36 5.04
C THR A 90 1.35 4.87 6.36
N VAL A 91 0.73 3.85 6.94
CA VAL A 91 1.13 3.29 8.25
C VAL A 91 1.18 1.77 8.15
N CYS A 92 2.36 1.17 8.30
CA CYS A 92 2.48 -0.28 8.41
C CYS A 92 2.12 -0.75 9.82
N ILE A 93 1.14 -1.65 9.90
CA ILE A 93 0.76 -2.36 11.13
C ILE A 93 0.91 -3.87 10.89
N GLY A 94 1.78 -4.54 11.65
CA GLY A 94 2.07 -5.95 11.45
C GLY A 94 3.00 -6.19 10.27
N MET A 95 2.50 -6.25 9.04
CA MET A 95 3.33 -6.54 7.86
C MET A 95 2.96 -5.68 6.66
N ALA A 96 3.98 -5.24 5.92
CA ALA A 96 3.82 -4.73 4.56
C ALA A 96 4.84 -5.44 3.65
N ALA A 97 4.38 -6.42 2.89
CA ALA A 97 5.26 -7.21 2.01
C ALA A 97 4.91 -7.00 0.54
N SER A 98 5.91 -7.10 -0.34
CA SER A 98 5.72 -7.06 -1.80
C SER A 98 4.94 -5.80 -2.23
N MET A 99 3.78 -5.96 -2.86
CA MET A 99 2.92 -4.80 -3.20
C MET A 99 2.46 -4.01 -1.97
N GLY A 100 2.37 -4.61 -0.78
CA GLY A 100 2.11 -3.89 0.46
C GLY A 100 3.24 -2.92 0.83
N ALA A 101 4.50 -3.35 0.71
CA ALA A 101 5.68 -2.49 0.91
C ALA A 101 5.77 -1.39 -0.15
N PHE A 102 5.41 -1.73 -1.39
CA PHE A 102 5.35 -0.76 -2.49
C PHE A 102 4.34 0.37 -2.22
N LEU A 103 3.14 0.01 -1.75
CA LEU A 103 2.12 0.99 -1.37
C LEU A 103 2.54 1.81 -0.14
N LEU A 104 3.18 1.18 0.85
CA LEU A 104 3.72 1.87 2.03
C LEU A 104 4.73 2.94 1.62
N ALA A 105 5.71 2.59 0.78
CA ALA A 105 6.70 3.52 0.26
C ALA A 105 6.10 4.59 -0.67
N GLY A 106 4.93 4.33 -1.24
CA GLY A 106 4.17 5.23 -2.12
C GLY A 106 3.41 6.33 -1.40
N GLY A 107 3.37 6.34 -0.08
CA GLY A 107 2.79 7.41 0.72
C GLY A 107 3.53 8.74 0.53
N LYS A 108 2.89 9.83 0.97
CA LYS A 108 3.50 11.15 0.92
C LYS A 108 4.80 11.19 1.72
N LYS A 109 5.88 11.67 1.11
CA LYS A 109 7.18 11.82 1.80
C LYS A 109 7.04 12.67 3.05
N GLY A 110 7.58 12.17 4.17
CA GLY A 110 7.42 12.74 5.51
C GLY A 110 6.18 12.23 6.26
N LYS A 111 5.31 11.43 5.60
CA LYS A 111 4.06 10.89 6.18
C LYS A 111 3.95 9.37 5.99
N ARG A 112 5.09 8.66 5.95
CA ARG A 112 5.15 7.20 5.82
C ARG A 112 5.67 6.62 7.13
N PHE A 113 4.89 5.77 7.76
CA PHE A 113 5.13 5.31 9.12
C PHE A 113 5.09 3.77 9.22
N ALA A 114 5.72 3.25 10.28
CA ALA A 114 5.51 1.88 10.73
C ALA A 114 5.44 1.83 12.26
N LEU A 115 4.69 0.86 12.79
CA LEU A 115 4.74 0.54 14.22
C LEU A 115 6.04 -0.23 14.53
N PRO A 116 6.55 -0.21 15.79
CA PRO A 116 7.87 -0.70 16.14
C PRO A 116 8.13 -2.19 15.82
N ASN A 117 7.09 -3.02 15.84
CA ASN A 117 7.17 -4.44 15.57
C ASN A 117 6.69 -4.81 14.16
N ALA A 118 6.49 -3.84 13.29
CA ALA A 118 6.09 -4.09 11.91
C ALA A 118 7.28 -4.65 11.11
N GLU A 119 6.97 -5.56 10.18
CA GLU A 119 7.91 -6.14 9.24
C GLU A 119 7.61 -5.66 7.83
N ILE A 120 8.62 -5.24 7.11
CA ILE A 120 8.52 -4.78 5.73
C ILE A 120 9.36 -5.68 4.84
N MET A 121 8.81 -6.13 3.71
CA MET A 121 9.55 -6.99 2.78
C MET A 121 9.41 -6.48 1.34
N ILE A 122 10.55 -6.33 0.68
CA ILE A 122 10.62 -5.99 -0.74
C ILE A 122 11.20 -7.15 -1.54
N HIS A 123 10.70 -7.36 -2.74
CA HIS A 123 11.23 -8.33 -3.70
C HIS A 123 10.74 -8.03 -5.12
N GLN A 124 11.33 -8.71 -6.11
CA GLN A 124 10.90 -8.63 -7.50
C GLN A 124 9.52 -9.26 -7.74
N PRO A 125 8.78 -8.84 -8.78
CA PRO A 125 7.52 -9.48 -9.14
C PRO A 125 7.76 -10.96 -9.53
N SER A 126 6.86 -11.82 -9.12
CA SER A 126 6.82 -13.22 -9.55
C SER A 126 5.75 -13.42 -10.63
N GLY A 127 5.97 -14.38 -11.49
CA GLY A 127 4.99 -14.77 -12.52
C GLY A 127 5.44 -16.04 -13.23
N GLY A 128 4.57 -16.55 -14.06
CA GLY A 128 4.84 -17.73 -14.90
C GLY A 128 4.01 -17.68 -16.17
N ALA A 129 4.42 -18.45 -17.17
CA ALA A 129 3.68 -18.61 -18.40
C ALA A 129 3.77 -20.05 -18.88
N GLN A 130 2.70 -20.51 -19.51
CA GLN A 130 2.62 -21.81 -20.18
C GLN A 130 1.92 -21.59 -21.52
N GLY A 131 2.41 -22.26 -22.56
CA GLY A 131 1.85 -22.12 -23.90
C GLY A 131 2.92 -22.30 -24.98
N GLN A 132 2.69 -21.71 -26.16
CA GLN A 132 3.64 -21.73 -27.27
C GLN A 132 4.85 -20.86 -26.95
N ALA A 133 6.00 -21.11 -27.59
CA ALA A 133 7.25 -20.42 -27.34
C ALA A 133 7.11 -18.88 -27.39
N THR A 134 6.39 -18.37 -28.39
CA THR A 134 6.14 -16.91 -28.53
C THR A 134 5.30 -16.36 -27.39
N GLU A 135 4.31 -17.09 -26.88
CA GLU A 135 3.49 -16.66 -25.72
C GLU A 135 4.33 -16.59 -24.45
N ILE A 136 5.20 -17.58 -24.24
CA ILE A 136 6.14 -17.58 -23.11
C ILE A 136 7.12 -16.40 -23.21
N GLN A 137 7.63 -16.11 -24.39
CA GLN A 137 8.50 -14.95 -24.62
C GLN A 137 7.78 -13.63 -24.29
N ILE A 138 6.57 -13.42 -24.79
CA ILE A 138 5.76 -12.23 -24.52
C ILE A 138 5.54 -12.04 -23.01
N ALA A 139 5.20 -13.13 -22.30
CA ALA A 139 5.01 -13.07 -20.86
C ALA A 139 6.31 -12.75 -20.11
N ALA A 140 7.44 -13.33 -20.52
CA ALA A 140 8.74 -13.03 -19.93
C ALA A 140 9.15 -11.58 -20.15
N GLU A 141 8.98 -11.05 -21.36
CA GLU A 141 9.24 -9.64 -21.63
C GLU A 141 8.33 -8.70 -20.85
N HIS A 142 7.07 -9.08 -20.64
CA HIS A 142 6.11 -8.31 -19.86
C HIS A 142 6.52 -8.23 -18.38
N ILE A 143 6.88 -9.35 -17.75
CA ILE A 143 7.30 -9.37 -16.34
C ILE A 143 8.61 -8.61 -16.13
N LEU A 144 9.55 -8.67 -17.07
CA LEU A 144 10.79 -7.89 -17.00
C LEU A 144 10.54 -6.38 -17.07
N ARG A 145 9.63 -5.93 -17.96
CA ARG A 145 9.20 -4.52 -17.99
C ARG A 145 8.52 -4.09 -16.70
N THR A 146 7.69 -4.96 -16.14
CA THR A 146 7.03 -4.72 -14.85
C THR A 146 8.05 -4.59 -13.73
N LYS A 147 9.03 -5.51 -13.64
CA LYS A 147 10.15 -5.44 -12.69
C LYS A 147 10.88 -4.11 -12.78
N GLN A 148 11.23 -3.69 -13.98
CA GLN A 148 11.95 -2.43 -14.21
C GLN A 148 11.12 -1.23 -13.71
N LYS A 149 9.82 -1.15 -14.09
CA LYS A 149 8.91 -0.08 -13.66
C LYS A 149 8.79 0.00 -12.13
N LEU A 150 8.60 -1.14 -11.46
CA LEU A 150 8.48 -1.18 -10.00
C LEU A 150 9.77 -0.71 -9.32
N ASN A 151 10.94 -1.14 -9.80
CA ASN A 151 12.22 -0.73 -9.25
C ASN A 151 12.46 0.79 -9.44
N GLU A 152 12.12 1.35 -10.59
CA GLU A 152 12.24 2.79 -10.86
C GLU A 152 11.36 3.61 -9.89
N ILE A 153 10.12 3.21 -9.68
CA ILE A 153 9.22 3.87 -8.73
C ILE A 153 9.77 3.74 -7.30
N LEU A 154 10.22 2.54 -6.91
CA LEU A 154 10.75 2.30 -5.57
C LEU A 154 12.04 3.11 -5.32
N ALA A 155 12.91 3.24 -6.32
CA ALA A 155 14.12 4.07 -6.25
C ALA A 155 13.76 5.55 -6.00
N VAL A 156 12.76 6.08 -6.70
CA VAL A 156 12.27 7.45 -6.48
C VAL A 156 11.71 7.61 -5.06
N ASN A 157 10.88 6.67 -4.61
CA ASN A 157 10.21 6.77 -3.31
C ASN A 157 11.18 6.64 -2.14
N THR A 158 12.22 5.79 -2.26
CA THR A 158 13.21 5.54 -1.21
C THR A 158 14.39 6.52 -1.26
N GLY A 159 14.65 7.14 -2.41
CA GLY A 159 15.84 7.95 -2.65
C GLY A 159 17.11 7.14 -2.87
N LYS A 160 16.99 5.80 -3.03
CA LYS A 160 18.12 4.92 -3.39
C LYS A 160 18.39 4.97 -4.88
N ASP A 161 19.63 4.68 -5.27
CA ASP A 161 19.95 4.48 -6.68
C ASP A 161 19.30 3.19 -7.21
N ILE A 162 19.05 3.17 -8.52
CA ILE A 162 18.31 2.09 -9.17
C ILE A 162 19.03 0.74 -9.09
N GLU A 163 20.37 0.72 -9.11
CA GLU A 163 21.13 -0.53 -9.07
C GLU A 163 21.10 -1.14 -7.67
N THR A 164 21.12 -0.31 -6.63
CA THR A 164 20.89 -0.75 -5.24
C THR A 164 19.49 -1.37 -5.11
N VAL A 165 18.44 -0.71 -5.60
CA VAL A 165 17.08 -1.26 -5.52
C VAL A 165 16.95 -2.57 -6.30
N LYS A 166 17.54 -2.68 -7.48
CA LYS A 166 17.55 -3.92 -8.27
C LYS A 166 18.22 -5.08 -7.51
N ALA A 167 19.35 -4.81 -6.85
CA ALA A 167 20.06 -5.82 -6.07
C ALA A 167 19.25 -6.26 -4.84
N ASP A 168 18.69 -5.29 -4.11
CA ASP A 168 17.97 -5.53 -2.86
C ASP A 168 16.58 -6.16 -3.05
N THR A 169 15.99 -6.01 -4.23
CA THR A 169 14.72 -6.65 -4.59
C THR A 169 14.87 -7.97 -5.35
N GLU A 170 16.09 -8.44 -5.61
CA GLU A 170 16.32 -9.67 -6.38
C GLU A 170 15.81 -10.92 -5.66
N ARG A 171 15.77 -10.91 -4.34
CA ARG A 171 15.18 -11.93 -3.47
C ARG A 171 14.42 -11.25 -2.33
N ASP A 172 13.70 -12.04 -1.55
CA ASP A 172 12.98 -11.56 -0.38
C ASP A 172 13.95 -10.86 0.58
N ASN A 173 13.72 -9.58 0.78
CA ASN A 173 14.50 -8.72 1.64
C ASN A 173 13.61 -8.20 2.77
N PHE A 174 13.66 -8.90 3.91
CA PHE A 174 12.91 -8.57 5.10
C PHE A 174 13.63 -7.52 5.93
N MET A 175 12.89 -6.53 6.39
CA MET A 175 13.35 -5.42 7.18
C MET A 175 12.46 -5.20 8.39
N SER A 176 13.05 -4.96 9.55
CA SER A 176 12.36 -4.35 10.70
C SER A 176 11.94 -2.91 10.35
N ALA A 177 11.08 -2.33 11.18
CA ALA A 177 10.64 -0.94 11.00
C ALA A 177 11.83 0.05 10.96
N GLU A 178 12.85 -0.13 11.81
CA GLU A 178 14.04 0.73 11.84
C GLU A 178 14.92 0.56 10.59
N GLU A 179 15.09 -0.67 10.10
CA GLU A 179 15.82 -0.94 8.86
C GLU A 179 15.07 -0.36 7.65
N ALA A 180 13.74 -0.46 7.60
CA ALA A 180 12.91 0.12 6.56
C ALA A 180 12.99 1.66 6.55
N LYS A 181 13.09 2.30 7.73
CA LYS A 181 13.36 3.73 7.87
C LYS A 181 14.74 4.09 7.33
N ALA A 182 15.77 3.36 7.72
CA ALA A 182 17.14 3.57 7.22
C ALA A 182 17.26 3.35 5.70
N TYR A 183 16.46 2.43 5.17
CA TYR A 183 16.37 2.18 3.73
C TYR A 183 15.66 3.31 2.98
N GLY A 184 14.68 3.98 3.61
CA GLY A 184 13.89 5.06 3.02
C GLY A 184 12.49 4.61 2.54
N LEU A 185 12.06 3.40 2.90
CA LEU A 185 10.71 2.90 2.64
C LEU A 185 9.65 3.64 3.47
N ILE A 186 10.05 4.05 4.67
CA ILE A 186 9.25 4.88 5.59
C ILE A 186 10.05 6.08 6.09
N ASP A 187 9.39 7.03 6.69
CA ASP A 187 10.01 8.24 7.21
C ASP A 187 10.24 8.16 8.73
N GLU A 188 9.34 7.44 9.47
CA GLU A 188 9.43 7.37 10.93
C GLU A 188 8.81 6.08 11.49
N VAL A 189 9.38 5.61 12.60
CA VAL A 189 8.81 4.54 13.44
C VAL A 189 8.07 5.19 14.60
N ILE A 190 6.75 4.96 14.70
CA ILE A 190 5.88 5.59 15.70
C ILE A 190 5.45 4.56 16.76
N ALA A 191 5.80 4.82 18.01
CA ALA A 191 5.44 3.93 19.14
C ALA A 191 4.16 4.37 19.85
N ASN A 192 3.81 5.64 19.79
CA ASN A 192 2.65 6.25 20.44
C ASN A 192 1.95 7.22 19.50
N HIS A 193 0.65 7.38 19.69
CA HIS A 193 -0.21 8.29 18.93
C HIS A 193 -0.36 9.62 19.65
#